data_6571145019acded49b77f3313270a544
#
_entry.id   6571145019acded49b77f3313270a544
#
_cell.length_a   1.000
_cell.length_b   1.000
_cell.length_c   1.000
_cell.angle_alpha   90.00
_cell.angle_beta   90.00
_cell.angle_gamma   90.00
#
_symmetry.space_group_name_H-M   'P 1'
#
loop_
_entity.id
_entity.type
_entity.pdbx_description
1 polymer ?
#
loop_
_entity_poly.entity_id
_entity_poly.type
_entity_poly.pdbx_seq_one_letter_code
_entity_poly.pdbx_strand_id
1 'polypeptide(L)'
;MMNRRSMLALMAGAAVAPRLSFAADKPYRLAFYANVGAELWHYDVNIDTAELTRRGSVKLPASVQYAWPHHSGRALYVVSSNGQAGAGGVHHAAVLRLDHANGDAALLGTPVALPDRPINVCTDIPSKNLLVAFNQPSGVRVFRIKPDMTLGGEIAQGKLDGGVYAHQIRVTNDNHHAILVTRGNDPTPTKAEDPGALKFFDYADGHLSHEYSVAPNHGIGFGPRHLDFHPTRPWVYVSLERESRLFMYRLAQGRLESKAAYDVDTLKDRRDFDPRQLAGAIHVHPNGKFVYVANRADGTEDYQGRKVFKGGENSIAAYSIDQQTGEPRLIQFADTEKIYPRTFHIDPTGSLLVAEHNIPLDVRDGKGIGRVQAGLSVFRIGADGKLTLVRKYDVDVGKDTMFWAGMVAVRA
;
A
#
# COMPACT_ATOMS: atom_id res chain seq x y z
N MET A 1 -11.44 80.09 15.07
CA MET A 1 -12.63 79.57 15.84
C MET A 1 -12.91 78.14 15.40
N MET A 2 -12.87 77.21 16.39
CA MET A 2 -13.41 75.81 16.43
C MET A 2 -13.15 74.92 15.23
N ASN A 3 -12.21 73.99 15.24
CA ASN A 3 -12.08 72.73 15.98
C ASN A 3 -13.30 71.82 15.84
N ARG A 4 -13.16 70.70 15.03
CA ARG A 4 -13.88 69.47 15.23
C ARG A 4 -13.05 68.29 14.73
N ARG A 5 -12.52 67.51 15.69
CA ARG A 5 -11.95 66.19 15.55
C ARG A 5 -13.07 65.25 15.11
N SER A 6 -12.83 64.48 14.04
CA SER A 6 -13.66 63.32 13.72
C SER A 6 -12.79 62.06 13.97
N MET A 7 -13.13 61.37 14.99
CA MET A 7 -12.62 60.06 15.35
C MET A 7 -13.14 59.02 14.35
N LEU A 8 -12.26 58.42 13.53
CA LEU A 8 -12.58 57.19 12.80
C LEU A 8 -12.37 56.02 13.75
N ALA A 9 -13.46 55.38 14.16
CA ALA A 9 -13.44 54.09 14.82
C ALA A 9 -13.15 53.01 13.77
N LEU A 10 -11.98 52.40 13.82
CA LEU A 10 -11.71 51.12 13.14
C LEU A 10 -12.49 50.00 13.85
N MET A 11 -13.56 49.54 13.24
CA MET A 11 -14.16 48.25 13.60
C MET A 11 -13.28 47.13 13.03
N ALA A 12 -12.52 46.49 13.88
CA ALA A 12 -11.87 45.23 13.56
C ALA A 12 -12.94 44.14 13.49
N GLY A 13 -13.40 43.83 12.28
CA GLY A 13 -14.23 42.68 12.00
C GLY A 13 -13.39 41.40 12.18
N ALA A 14 -13.56 40.72 13.30
CA ALA A 14 -13.05 39.37 13.46
C ALA A 14 -13.77 38.47 12.45
N ALA A 15 -13.11 38.11 11.36
CA ALA A 15 -13.55 37.05 10.48
C ALA A 15 -13.51 35.72 11.26
N VAL A 16 -14.67 35.29 11.73
CA VAL A 16 -14.86 33.94 12.26
C VAL A 16 -14.77 33.00 11.05
N ALA A 17 -13.60 32.43 10.83
CA ALA A 17 -13.47 31.33 9.90
C ALA A 17 -14.45 30.22 10.32
N PRO A 18 -15.26 29.67 9.40
CA PRO A 18 -16.10 28.54 9.72
C PRO A 18 -15.20 27.39 10.18
N ARG A 19 -15.28 27.02 11.43
CA ARG A 19 -14.78 25.73 11.90
C ARG A 19 -15.58 24.70 11.11
N LEU A 20 -14.94 24.04 10.15
CA LEU A 20 -15.46 22.78 9.61
C LEU A 20 -15.62 21.85 10.82
N SER A 21 -16.85 21.79 11.33
CA SER A 21 -17.27 20.75 12.24
C SER A 21 -17.20 19.46 11.42
N PHE A 22 -16.12 18.69 11.59
CA PHE A 22 -16.15 17.29 11.23
C PHE A 22 -17.30 16.73 12.07
N ALA A 23 -18.36 16.27 11.39
CA ALA A 23 -19.41 15.50 12.03
C ALA A 23 -18.69 14.44 12.85
N ALA A 24 -19.03 14.35 14.16
CA ALA A 24 -18.42 13.37 15.05
C ALA A 24 -18.55 12.01 14.38
N ASP A 25 -17.42 11.50 13.83
CA ASP A 25 -17.41 10.21 13.18
C ASP A 25 -17.96 9.20 14.16
N LYS A 26 -18.88 8.36 13.70
CA LYS A 26 -19.39 7.25 14.51
C LYS A 26 -18.18 6.48 15.07
N PRO A 27 -18.20 6.08 16.33
CA PRO A 27 -17.08 5.38 16.93
C PRO A 27 -16.69 4.17 16.06
N TYR A 28 -15.42 4.05 15.73
CA TYR A 28 -14.88 2.89 15.02
C TYR A 28 -13.98 2.10 15.96
N ARG A 29 -13.87 0.80 15.67
CA ARG A 29 -12.86 -0.07 16.26
C ARG A 29 -11.70 -0.18 15.27
N LEU A 30 -10.48 -0.07 15.76
CA LEU A 30 -9.30 -0.33 14.92
C LEU A 30 -8.99 -1.83 14.96
N ALA A 31 -8.97 -2.46 13.79
CA ALA A 31 -8.59 -3.85 13.61
C ALA A 31 -7.41 -3.94 12.64
N PHE A 32 -6.48 -4.85 12.92
CA PHE A 32 -5.37 -5.18 12.04
C PHE A 32 -5.57 -6.60 11.52
N TYR A 33 -5.36 -6.76 10.22
CA TYR A 33 -5.44 -8.05 9.55
C TYR A 33 -4.11 -8.36 8.88
N ALA A 34 -3.65 -9.62 9.01
CA ALA A 34 -2.46 -10.13 8.34
C ALA A 34 -2.67 -11.58 7.95
N ASN A 35 -2.18 -12.01 6.79
CA ASN A 35 -2.36 -13.40 6.39
C ASN A 35 -1.13 -14.27 6.66
N VAL A 36 -1.40 -15.56 6.86
CA VAL A 36 -0.45 -16.65 6.69
C VAL A 36 -1.05 -17.62 5.68
N GLY A 37 -0.48 -17.68 4.49
CA GLY A 37 -1.07 -18.43 3.38
C GLY A 37 -2.53 -18.02 3.12
N ALA A 38 -3.43 -18.99 3.18
CA ALA A 38 -4.86 -18.80 2.96
C ALA A 38 -5.63 -18.33 4.20
N GLU A 39 -5.00 -18.25 5.37
CA GLU A 39 -5.65 -17.76 6.57
C GLU A 39 -5.40 -16.25 6.75
N LEU A 40 -6.45 -15.48 6.89
CA LEU A 40 -6.40 -14.07 7.25
C LEU A 40 -6.67 -13.95 8.74
N TRP A 41 -5.66 -13.59 9.49
CA TRP A 41 -5.71 -13.43 10.93
C TRP A 41 -6.17 -12.02 11.29
N HIS A 42 -6.95 -11.93 12.36
CA HIS A 42 -7.44 -10.70 12.93
C HIS A 42 -6.75 -10.41 14.27
N TYR A 43 -6.39 -9.14 14.47
CA TYR A 43 -5.80 -8.62 15.71
C TYR A 43 -6.55 -7.36 16.17
N ASP A 44 -6.84 -7.31 17.47
CA ASP A 44 -7.16 -6.04 18.12
C ASP A 44 -5.92 -5.16 18.17
N VAL A 45 -6.12 -3.86 18.01
CA VAL A 45 -5.06 -2.85 18.07
C VAL A 45 -5.29 -1.93 19.23
N ASN A 46 -4.38 -1.89 20.18
CA ASN A 46 -4.34 -0.89 21.23
C ASN A 46 -3.34 0.21 20.82
N ILE A 47 -3.84 1.39 20.46
CA ILE A 47 -2.99 2.51 20.02
C ILE A 47 -2.11 3.01 21.18
N ASP A 48 -2.66 3.08 22.40
CA ASP A 48 -1.94 3.66 23.55
C ASP A 48 -0.73 2.80 23.96
N THR A 49 -0.89 1.47 23.95
CA THR A 49 0.20 0.53 24.29
C THR A 49 0.96 0.03 23.06
N ALA A 50 0.49 0.33 21.84
CA ALA A 50 1.00 -0.18 20.57
C ALA A 50 0.99 -1.73 20.53
N GLU A 51 -0.02 -2.35 21.12
CA GLU A 51 -0.13 -3.80 21.23
C GLU A 51 -1.10 -4.36 20.18
N LEU A 52 -0.70 -5.48 19.58
CA LEU A 52 -1.54 -6.30 18.70
C LEU A 52 -1.90 -7.58 19.44
N THR A 53 -3.20 -7.82 19.66
CA THR A 53 -3.68 -9.04 20.30
C THR A 53 -4.44 -9.88 19.28
N ARG A 54 -3.88 -11.04 18.90
CA ARG A 54 -4.53 -11.97 17.98
C ARG A 54 -5.85 -12.48 18.56
N ARG A 55 -6.92 -12.46 17.74
CA ARG A 55 -8.27 -12.90 18.12
C ARG A 55 -8.70 -14.14 17.37
N GLY A 56 -8.79 -14.05 16.06
CA GLY A 56 -9.32 -15.12 15.24
C GLY A 56 -8.70 -15.15 13.84
N SER A 57 -9.25 -15.97 12.98
CA SER A 57 -8.90 -16.02 11.58
C SER A 57 -10.10 -16.43 10.71
N VAL A 58 -10.03 -16.09 9.43
CA VAL A 58 -10.93 -16.57 8.40
C VAL A 58 -10.12 -17.22 7.29
N LYS A 59 -10.59 -18.39 6.83
CA LYS A 59 -9.92 -19.12 5.75
C LYS A 59 -10.48 -18.69 4.39
N LEU A 60 -9.58 -18.33 3.48
CA LEU A 60 -9.85 -17.98 2.07
C LEU A 60 -9.64 -19.22 1.18
N PRO A 61 -10.15 -19.21 -0.06
CA PRO A 61 -9.97 -20.34 -1.00
C PRO A 61 -8.50 -20.62 -1.37
N ALA A 62 -7.63 -19.61 -1.32
CA ALA A 62 -6.21 -19.72 -1.61
C ALA A 62 -5.43 -18.64 -0.83
N SER A 63 -4.09 -18.62 -0.96
CA SER A 63 -3.23 -17.65 -0.27
C SER A 63 -3.59 -16.22 -0.63
N VAL A 64 -3.74 -15.36 0.38
CA VAL A 64 -4.10 -13.95 0.22
C VAL A 64 -3.00 -13.25 -0.57
N GLN A 65 -3.39 -12.46 -1.57
CA GLN A 65 -2.49 -11.64 -2.36
C GLN A 65 -2.59 -10.15 -1.99
N TYR A 66 -3.81 -9.65 -1.79
CA TYR A 66 -4.07 -8.28 -1.36
C TYR A 66 -5.48 -8.15 -0.79
N ALA A 67 -5.71 -7.10 0.00
CA ALA A 67 -7.05 -6.76 0.45
C ALA A 67 -7.27 -5.24 0.50
N TRP A 68 -8.54 -4.82 0.37
CA TRP A 68 -8.94 -3.42 0.39
C TRP A 68 -10.26 -3.24 1.13
N PRO A 69 -10.37 -2.28 2.07
CA PRO A 69 -11.60 -2.07 2.82
C PRO A 69 -12.67 -1.36 1.98
N HIS A 70 -13.93 -1.69 2.22
CA HIS A 70 -15.06 -0.87 1.79
C HIS A 70 -15.04 0.47 2.53
N HIS A 71 -15.41 1.59 1.86
CA HIS A 71 -15.36 2.93 2.46
C HIS A 71 -16.17 3.06 3.76
N SER A 72 -17.19 2.22 3.95
CA SER A 72 -17.97 2.19 5.19
C SER A 72 -17.24 1.53 6.36
N GLY A 73 -16.10 0.86 6.15
CA GLY A 73 -15.41 0.08 7.18
C GLY A 73 -16.14 -1.21 7.60
N ARG A 74 -17.18 -1.65 6.87
CA ARG A 74 -18.01 -2.81 7.22
C ARG A 74 -17.68 -4.07 6.42
N ALA A 75 -16.86 -3.95 5.40
CA ALA A 75 -16.41 -5.07 4.58
C ALA A 75 -14.95 -4.91 4.16
N LEU A 76 -14.30 -6.04 3.88
CA LEU A 76 -12.96 -6.15 3.32
C LEU A 76 -13.02 -7.02 2.07
N TYR A 77 -12.56 -6.51 0.94
CA TYR A 77 -12.41 -7.26 -0.30
C TYR A 77 -11.03 -7.89 -0.33
N VAL A 78 -10.96 -9.19 -0.53
CA VAL A 78 -9.73 -9.97 -0.49
C VAL A 78 -9.56 -10.71 -1.79
N VAL A 79 -8.42 -10.55 -2.46
CA VAL A 79 -8.04 -11.38 -3.59
C VAL A 79 -7.04 -12.43 -3.15
N SER A 80 -7.23 -13.67 -3.61
CA SER A 80 -6.44 -14.84 -3.22
C SER A 80 -6.02 -15.67 -4.42
N SER A 81 -4.89 -16.39 -4.31
CA SER A 81 -4.33 -17.19 -5.40
C SER A 81 -3.41 -18.28 -4.86
N ASN A 82 -3.43 -19.46 -5.50
CA ASN A 82 -2.42 -20.49 -5.28
C ASN A 82 -1.14 -20.31 -6.12
N GLY A 83 -1.08 -19.24 -6.92
CA GLY A 83 0.07 -18.92 -7.77
C GLY A 83 0.17 -19.72 -9.07
N GLN A 84 -0.67 -20.73 -9.28
CA GLN A 84 -0.66 -21.54 -10.50
C GLN A 84 -1.45 -20.87 -11.63
N ALA A 85 -1.11 -21.16 -12.86
CA ALA A 85 -1.82 -20.71 -14.04
C ALA A 85 -2.62 -21.86 -14.69
N GLY A 86 -3.62 -21.50 -15.51
CA GLY A 86 -4.42 -22.47 -16.27
C GLY A 86 -5.35 -23.32 -15.36
N ALA A 87 -5.58 -24.58 -15.76
CA ALA A 87 -6.57 -25.47 -15.12
C ALA A 87 -6.28 -25.81 -13.64
N GLY A 88 -5.03 -25.63 -13.18
CA GLY A 88 -4.65 -25.77 -11.76
C GLY A 88 -4.76 -24.49 -10.95
N GLY A 89 -5.11 -23.37 -11.58
CA GLY A 89 -5.23 -22.07 -10.93
C GLY A 89 -6.43 -21.99 -10.01
N VAL A 90 -6.19 -21.54 -8.77
CA VAL A 90 -7.25 -21.27 -7.78
C VAL A 90 -7.14 -19.81 -7.41
N HIS A 91 -7.96 -18.97 -8.04
CA HIS A 91 -7.94 -17.52 -7.89
C HIS A 91 -9.33 -17.01 -7.58
N HIS A 92 -9.47 -16.19 -6.55
CA HIS A 92 -10.77 -15.69 -6.12
C HIS A 92 -10.70 -14.23 -5.66
N ALA A 93 -11.82 -13.55 -5.81
CA ALA A 93 -12.17 -12.35 -5.06
C ALA A 93 -13.24 -12.72 -4.03
N ALA A 94 -12.97 -12.52 -2.77
CA ALA A 94 -13.86 -12.77 -1.65
C ALA A 94 -14.25 -11.46 -0.97
N VAL A 95 -15.44 -11.44 -0.37
CA VAL A 95 -15.87 -10.35 0.50
C VAL A 95 -15.94 -10.88 1.92
N LEU A 96 -15.36 -10.16 2.84
CA LEU A 96 -15.48 -10.41 4.27
C LEU A 96 -16.34 -9.31 4.90
N ARG A 97 -17.38 -9.71 5.62
CA ARG A 97 -18.09 -8.81 6.53
C ARG A 97 -17.26 -8.64 7.79
N LEU A 98 -17.11 -7.41 8.24
CA LEU A 98 -16.39 -7.05 9.46
C LEU A 98 -17.42 -6.75 10.56
N ASP A 99 -17.26 -7.40 11.70
CA ASP A 99 -18.09 -7.16 12.88
C ASP A 99 -17.52 -5.95 13.64
N HIS A 100 -18.30 -4.89 13.77
CA HIS A 100 -17.85 -3.67 14.44
C HIS A 100 -17.66 -3.83 15.96
N ALA A 101 -18.32 -4.83 16.57
CA ALA A 101 -18.22 -5.03 18.01
C ALA A 101 -16.86 -5.63 18.43
N ASN A 102 -16.32 -6.52 17.59
CA ASN A 102 -15.10 -7.25 17.92
C ASN A 102 -14.03 -7.24 16.81
N GLY A 103 -14.35 -6.75 15.59
CA GLY A 103 -13.43 -6.75 14.44
C GLY A 103 -13.35 -8.09 13.71
N ASP A 104 -14.11 -9.11 14.11
CA ASP A 104 -14.08 -10.42 13.46
C ASP A 104 -14.51 -10.33 12.00
N ALA A 105 -13.85 -11.12 11.17
CA ALA A 105 -14.12 -11.19 9.73
C ALA A 105 -14.78 -12.55 9.39
N ALA A 106 -15.85 -12.50 8.60
CA ALA A 106 -16.53 -13.69 8.10
C ALA A 106 -16.87 -13.54 6.62
N LEU A 107 -16.82 -14.64 5.85
CA LEU A 107 -17.21 -14.64 4.45
C LEU A 107 -18.62 -14.08 4.27
N LEU A 108 -18.76 -13.14 3.35
CA LEU A 108 -20.05 -12.56 2.91
C LEU A 108 -20.31 -12.98 1.46
N GLY A 109 -21.24 -13.93 1.30
CA GLY A 109 -21.52 -14.54 0.02
C GLY A 109 -20.46 -15.53 -0.45
N THR A 110 -20.58 -16.00 -1.68
CA THR A 110 -19.65 -16.94 -2.30
C THR A 110 -18.49 -16.20 -2.94
N PRO A 111 -17.22 -16.60 -2.71
CA PRO A 111 -16.09 -16.04 -3.44
C PRO A 111 -16.25 -16.19 -4.95
N VAL A 112 -15.96 -15.12 -5.68
CA VAL A 112 -16.03 -15.08 -7.16
C VAL A 112 -14.71 -15.63 -7.71
N ALA A 113 -14.81 -16.65 -8.58
CA ALA A 113 -13.65 -17.20 -9.26
C ALA A 113 -13.06 -16.16 -10.24
N LEU A 114 -11.75 -16.02 -10.25
CA LEU A 114 -10.99 -15.16 -11.16
C LEU A 114 -10.23 -16.02 -12.18
N PRO A 115 -10.05 -15.54 -13.42
CA PRO A 115 -9.44 -16.34 -14.47
C PRO A 115 -7.92 -16.50 -14.29
N ASP A 116 -7.28 -15.53 -13.62
CA ASP A 116 -5.83 -15.42 -13.53
C ASP A 116 -5.43 -14.99 -12.12
N ARG A 117 -4.12 -15.00 -11.84
CA ARG A 117 -3.56 -14.57 -10.55
C ARG A 117 -3.77 -13.08 -10.32
N PRO A 118 -4.65 -12.69 -9.39
CA PRO A 118 -4.74 -11.29 -8.96
C PRO A 118 -3.52 -10.95 -8.09
N ILE A 119 -3.06 -9.71 -8.17
CA ILE A 119 -1.92 -9.23 -7.37
C ILE A 119 -2.29 -8.04 -6.48
N ASN A 120 -3.28 -7.27 -6.87
CA ASN A 120 -3.73 -6.12 -6.11
C ASN A 120 -5.23 -5.87 -6.36
N VAL A 121 -5.86 -5.20 -5.42
CA VAL A 121 -7.27 -4.81 -5.47
C VAL A 121 -7.48 -3.47 -4.80
N CYS A 122 -8.37 -2.63 -5.33
CA CYS A 122 -8.91 -1.47 -4.65
C CYS A 122 -10.39 -1.29 -5.00
N THR A 123 -11.09 -0.46 -4.24
CA THR A 123 -12.41 0.06 -4.65
C THR A 123 -12.26 1.45 -5.25
N ASP A 124 -13.26 1.88 -6.01
CA ASP A 124 -13.46 3.30 -6.24
C ASP A 124 -13.85 4.01 -4.93
N ILE A 125 -13.81 5.34 -4.91
CA ILE A 125 -13.98 6.11 -3.66
C ILE A 125 -15.31 5.80 -2.96
N PRO A 126 -16.47 5.75 -3.65
CA PRO A 126 -17.74 5.39 -3.01
C PRO A 126 -17.93 3.86 -2.81
N SER A 127 -16.92 3.04 -3.12
CA SER A 127 -16.96 1.57 -3.10
C SER A 127 -18.17 0.99 -3.85
N LYS A 128 -18.49 1.52 -5.03
CA LYS A 128 -19.48 0.97 -5.95
C LYS A 128 -18.89 -0.05 -6.90
N ASN A 129 -17.57 -0.01 -7.08
CA ASN A 129 -16.85 -0.90 -7.99
C ASN A 129 -15.56 -1.39 -7.35
N LEU A 130 -15.24 -2.65 -7.61
CA LEU A 130 -13.97 -3.30 -7.23
C LEU A 130 -13.09 -3.43 -8.46
N LEU A 131 -11.90 -2.87 -8.41
CA LEU A 131 -10.90 -2.97 -9.47
C LEU A 131 -9.83 -3.98 -9.02
N VAL A 132 -9.55 -4.97 -9.86
CA VAL A 132 -8.56 -6.04 -9.60
C VAL A 132 -7.47 -5.99 -10.65
N ALA A 133 -6.21 -5.87 -10.23
CA ALA A 133 -5.05 -5.94 -11.10
C ALA A 133 -4.50 -7.38 -11.17
N PHE A 134 -4.10 -7.79 -12.36
CA PHE A 134 -3.54 -9.10 -12.68
C PHE A 134 -2.15 -8.92 -13.27
N ASN A 135 -1.17 -9.70 -12.81
CA ASN A 135 0.20 -9.55 -13.31
C ASN A 135 0.53 -10.45 -14.52
N GLN A 136 -0.13 -11.60 -14.68
CA GLN A 136 0.10 -12.55 -15.78
C GLN A 136 -1.20 -13.30 -16.14
N PRO A 137 -1.85 -12.99 -17.25
CA PRO A 137 -1.58 -11.85 -18.14
C PRO A 137 -1.78 -10.50 -17.42
N SER A 138 -1.01 -9.48 -17.84
CA SER A 138 -1.09 -8.14 -17.26
C SER A 138 -2.42 -7.46 -17.63
N GLY A 139 -3.10 -6.86 -16.65
CA GLY A 139 -4.38 -6.20 -16.93
C GLY A 139 -5.16 -5.84 -15.68
N VAL A 140 -6.37 -5.36 -15.91
CA VAL A 140 -7.33 -5.00 -14.87
C VAL A 140 -8.73 -5.48 -15.23
N ARG A 141 -9.49 -5.93 -14.23
CA ARG A 141 -10.92 -6.24 -14.33
C ARG A 141 -11.68 -5.46 -13.27
N VAL A 142 -12.90 -5.13 -13.57
CA VAL A 142 -13.76 -4.34 -12.68
C VAL A 142 -15.06 -5.09 -12.42
N PHE A 143 -15.46 -5.12 -11.14
CA PHE A 143 -16.69 -5.79 -10.70
C PHE A 143 -17.59 -4.80 -9.98
N ARG A 144 -18.91 -4.90 -10.18
CA ARG A 144 -19.86 -4.14 -9.38
C ARG A 144 -19.83 -4.60 -7.93
N ILE A 145 -19.97 -3.63 -7.02
CA ILE A 145 -20.29 -3.88 -5.62
C ILE A 145 -21.77 -3.59 -5.42
N LYS A 146 -22.51 -4.58 -4.90
CA LYS A 146 -23.94 -4.45 -4.64
C LYS A 146 -24.21 -3.66 -3.35
N PRO A 147 -25.44 -3.18 -3.12
CA PRO A 147 -25.78 -2.45 -1.88
C PRO A 147 -25.56 -3.26 -0.59
N ASP A 148 -25.61 -4.60 -0.67
CA ASP A 148 -25.30 -5.52 0.43
C ASP A 148 -23.77 -5.78 0.59
N MET A 149 -22.96 -5.07 -0.16
CA MET A 149 -21.50 -5.15 -0.25
C MET A 149 -20.96 -6.43 -0.93
N THR A 150 -21.80 -7.37 -1.36
CA THR A 150 -21.36 -8.53 -2.14
C THR A 150 -20.92 -8.12 -3.55
N LEU A 151 -20.12 -8.97 -4.21
CA LEU A 151 -19.73 -8.72 -5.59
C LEU A 151 -20.87 -9.02 -6.56
N GLY A 152 -21.04 -8.13 -7.51
CA GLY A 152 -21.91 -8.29 -8.67
C GLY A 152 -21.17 -8.84 -9.89
N GLY A 153 -21.75 -8.61 -11.06
CA GLY A 153 -21.14 -8.99 -12.34
C GLY A 153 -19.88 -8.17 -12.66
N GLU A 154 -19.03 -8.74 -13.49
CA GLU A 154 -17.92 -8.02 -14.13
C GLU A 154 -18.46 -6.94 -15.07
N ILE A 155 -17.84 -5.78 -15.07
CA ILE A 155 -18.14 -4.68 -15.98
C ILE A 155 -17.25 -4.85 -17.21
N ALA A 156 -17.86 -5.09 -18.35
CA ALA A 156 -17.12 -5.20 -19.61
C ALA A 156 -16.33 -3.92 -19.89
N GLN A 157 -15.05 -4.07 -20.17
CA GLN A 157 -14.16 -2.99 -20.57
C GLN A 157 -13.94 -3.00 -22.08
N GLY A 158 -13.61 -1.83 -22.64
CA GLY A 158 -13.03 -1.77 -23.98
C GLY A 158 -11.64 -2.44 -24.01
N LYS A 159 -10.97 -2.37 -25.15
CA LYS A 159 -9.58 -2.83 -25.25
C LYS A 159 -8.70 -1.89 -24.38
N LEU A 160 -8.12 -2.43 -23.33
CA LEU A 160 -7.20 -1.71 -22.44
C LEU A 160 -5.76 -2.19 -22.68
N ASP A 161 -4.80 -1.26 -22.65
CA ASP A 161 -3.39 -1.62 -22.56
C ASP A 161 -3.01 -1.84 -21.08
N GLY A 162 -2.95 -3.10 -20.70
CA GLY A 162 -2.56 -3.53 -19.34
C GLY A 162 -1.05 -3.46 -19.08
N GLY A 163 -0.24 -3.01 -20.04
CA GLY A 163 1.23 -2.96 -19.90
C GLY A 163 1.86 -4.32 -19.64
N VAL A 164 3.00 -4.32 -18.95
CA VAL A 164 3.73 -5.54 -18.58
C VAL A 164 3.83 -5.64 -17.06
N TYR A 165 3.35 -6.75 -16.52
CA TYR A 165 3.41 -7.05 -15.09
C TYR A 165 2.72 -5.98 -14.24
N ALA A 166 1.40 -5.82 -14.41
CA ALA A 166 0.61 -4.96 -13.55
C ALA A 166 0.78 -5.38 -12.08
N HIS A 167 0.98 -4.40 -11.21
CA HIS A 167 1.28 -4.65 -9.80
C HIS A 167 0.32 -3.97 -8.84
N GLN A 168 -0.21 -2.79 -9.20
CA GLN A 168 -1.18 -2.07 -8.37
C GLN A 168 -2.16 -1.31 -9.25
N ILE A 169 -3.43 -1.27 -8.84
CA ILE A 169 -4.45 -0.38 -9.39
C ILE A 169 -4.98 0.54 -8.28
N ARG A 170 -5.10 1.83 -8.56
CA ARG A 170 -5.65 2.82 -7.63
C ARG A 170 -6.53 3.82 -8.37
N VAL A 171 -7.69 4.11 -7.81
CA VAL A 171 -8.55 5.23 -8.24
C VAL A 171 -8.10 6.49 -7.53
N THR A 172 -8.06 7.62 -8.23
CA THR A 172 -7.68 8.93 -7.69
C THR A 172 -8.68 9.44 -6.66
N ASN A 173 -8.25 10.34 -5.77
CA ASN A 173 -9.09 10.87 -4.69
C ASN A 173 -10.35 11.60 -5.19
N ASP A 174 -10.34 12.14 -6.42
CA ASP A 174 -11.48 12.77 -7.07
C ASP A 174 -12.45 11.79 -7.74
N ASN A 175 -12.11 10.51 -7.76
CA ASN A 175 -12.88 9.42 -8.39
C ASN A 175 -13.08 9.57 -9.92
N HIS A 176 -12.25 10.36 -10.60
CA HIS A 176 -12.34 10.59 -12.04
C HIS A 176 -11.28 9.88 -12.87
N HIS A 177 -10.25 9.36 -12.22
CA HIS A 177 -9.15 8.69 -12.91
C HIS A 177 -8.72 7.43 -12.16
N ALA A 178 -8.00 6.56 -12.85
CA ALA A 178 -7.35 5.40 -12.27
C ALA A 178 -5.91 5.27 -12.79
N ILE A 179 -5.03 4.77 -11.94
CA ILE A 179 -3.63 4.49 -12.32
C ILE A 179 -3.35 3.01 -12.11
N LEU A 180 -3.01 2.32 -13.20
CA LEU A 180 -2.48 0.97 -13.15
C LEU A 180 -0.95 1.05 -13.20
N VAL A 181 -0.30 0.63 -12.13
CA VAL A 181 1.15 0.55 -12.04
C VAL A 181 1.61 -0.75 -12.69
N THR A 182 2.41 -0.67 -13.74
CA THR A 182 2.98 -1.83 -14.43
C THR A 182 4.49 -1.83 -14.23
N ARG A 183 5.00 -2.89 -13.58
CA ARG A 183 6.39 -2.95 -13.13
C ARG A 183 7.38 -3.22 -14.25
N GLY A 184 6.94 -3.90 -15.32
CA GLY A 184 7.85 -4.55 -16.26
C GLY A 184 8.50 -5.80 -15.64
N ASN A 185 9.30 -6.51 -16.42
CA ASN A 185 10.09 -7.64 -15.93
C ASN A 185 11.58 -7.31 -15.93
N ASP A 186 12.31 -7.89 -14.99
CA ASP A 186 13.75 -7.78 -14.92
C ASP A 186 14.40 -8.42 -16.16
N PRO A 187 15.57 -7.92 -16.59
CA PRO A 187 16.32 -8.58 -17.65
C PRO A 187 16.78 -9.97 -17.20
N THR A 188 16.90 -10.87 -18.14
CA THR A 188 17.53 -12.19 -17.95
C THR A 188 18.71 -12.32 -18.92
N PRO A 189 19.56 -13.35 -18.78
CA PRO A 189 20.65 -13.56 -19.73
C PRO A 189 20.20 -13.69 -21.19
N THR A 190 18.92 -14.05 -21.43
CA THR A 190 18.37 -14.30 -22.76
C THR A 190 17.29 -13.31 -23.18
N LYS A 191 16.87 -12.42 -22.31
CA LYS A 191 15.80 -11.44 -22.58
C LYS A 191 16.14 -10.08 -21.99
N ALA A 192 16.00 -9.04 -22.79
CA ALA A 192 16.08 -7.66 -22.31
C ALA A 192 14.98 -7.35 -21.29
N GLU A 193 15.17 -6.28 -20.54
CA GLU A 193 14.17 -5.76 -19.62
C GLU A 193 12.86 -5.43 -20.34
N ASP A 194 11.73 -5.79 -19.75
CA ASP A 194 10.42 -5.30 -20.18
C ASP A 194 10.12 -3.93 -19.53
N PRO A 195 9.47 -3.02 -20.26
CA PRO A 195 9.23 -1.67 -19.75
C PRO A 195 8.20 -1.61 -18.64
N GLY A 196 8.46 -0.78 -17.63
CA GLY A 196 7.49 -0.36 -16.61
C GLY A 196 6.76 0.92 -17.02
N ALA A 197 5.55 1.14 -16.47
CA ALA A 197 4.78 2.35 -16.73
C ALA A 197 3.77 2.65 -15.61
N LEU A 198 3.33 3.91 -15.52
CA LEU A 198 2.09 4.31 -14.87
C LEU A 198 1.05 4.49 -15.98
N LYS A 199 0.11 3.55 -16.09
CA LYS A 199 -1.00 3.59 -17.04
C LYS A 199 -2.13 4.43 -16.43
N PHE A 200 -2.37 5.60 -16.97
CA PHE A 200 -3.37 6.54 -16.48
C PHE A 200 -4.61 6.45 -17.34
N PHE A 201 -5.77 6.28 -16.72
CA PHE A 201 -7.07 6.14 -17.36
C PHE A 201 -8.03 7.21 -16.87
N ASP A 202 -8.93 7.68 -17.73
CA ASP A 202 -10.18 8.26 -17.29
C ASP A 202 -11.04 7.17 -16.66
N TYR A 203 -11.70 7.49 -15.55
CA TYR A 203 -12.54 6.55 -14.80
C TYR A 203 -13.94 7.12 -14.60
N ALA A 204 -14.95 6.36 -15.00
CA ALA A 204 -16.34 6.71 -14.78
C ALA A 204 -17.17 5.46 -14.51
N ASP A 205 -17.78 5.36 -13.31
CA ASP A 205 -18.71 4.30 -12.91
C ASP A 205 -18.27 2.88 -13.27
N GLY A 206 -16.99 2.57 -13.05
CA GLY A 206 -16.40 1.26 -13.30
C GLY A 206 -15.81 1.09 -14.70
N HIS A 207 -15.92 2.07 -15.58
CA HIS A 207 -15.33 2.03 -16.92
C HIS A 207 -14.00 2.80 -16.96
N LEU A 208 -13.01 2.20 -17.61
CA LEU A 208 -11.69 2.76 -17.87
C LEU A 208 -11.59 3.11 -19.36
N SER A 209 -11.08 4.29 -19.67
CA SER A 209 -10.95 4.79 -21.05
C SER A 209 -9.79 5.77 -21.22
N HIS A 210 -9.51 6.21 -22.44
CA HIS A 210 -8.54 7.26 -22.77
C HIS A 210 -7.16 7.08 -22.12
N GLU A 211 -6.63 5.85 -22.18
CA GLU A 211 -5.34 5.51 -21.57
C GLU A 211 -4.19 6.28 -22.21
N TYR A 212 -3.30 6.78 -21.34
CA TYR A 212 -1.94 7.15 -21.72
C TYR A 212 -0.92 6.66 -20.68
N SER A 213 0.33 6.53 -21.10
CA SER A 213 1.40 5.98 -20.26
C SER A 213 2.39 7.06 -19.85
N VAL A 214 2.73 7.08 -18.57
CA VAL A 214 3.92 7.77 -18.06
C VAL A 214 5.00 6.72 -17.87
N ALA A 215 6.02 6.74 -18.74
CA ALA A 215 7.09 5.75 -18.83
C ALA A 215 8.43 6.45 -19.12
N PRO A 216 9.09 7.05 -18.10
CA PRO A 216 10.40 7.67 -18.28
C PRO A 216 11.38 6.70 -18.94
N ASN A 217 12.25 7.20 -19.84
CA ASN A 217 13.18 6.39 -20.60
C ASN A 217 12.51 5.19 -21.32
N HIS A 218 11.32 5.42 -21.91
CA HIS A 218 10.49 4.36 -22.51
C HIS A 218 10.17 3.19 -21.58
N GLY A 219 10.21 3.42 -20.26
CA GLY A 219 9.94 2.43 -19.22
C GLY A 219 11.12 1.55 -18.83
N ILE A 220 12.27 1.71 -19.48
CA ILE A 220 13.50 0.98 -19.15
C ILE A 220 14.19 1.63 -17.96
N GLY A 221 14.58 0.83 -16.97
CA GLY A 221 15.05 1.34 -15.67
C GLY A 221 13.96 2.05 -14.87
N PHE A 222 12.68 1.90 -15.26
CA PHE A 222 11.53 2.42 -14.53
C PHE A 222 10.65 1.25 -14.07
N GLY A 223 10.97 0.70 -12.91
CA GLY A 223 10.27 -0.43 -12.29
C GLY A 223 9.30 0.01 -11.19
N PRO A 224 8.21 0.78 -11.51
CA PRO A 224 7.29 1.24 -10.49
C PRO A 224 6.52 0.06 -9.88
N ARG A 225 6.31 0.10 -8.58
CA ARG A 225 5.63 -1.01 -7.87
C ARG A 225 4.33 -0.60 -7.21
N HIS A 226 4.38 0.40 -6.37
CA HIS A 226 3.23 0.95 -5.66
C HIS A 226 3.23 2.47 -5.73
N LEU A 227 2.04 3.04 -5.61
CA LEU A 227 1.85 4.47 -5.43
C LEU A 227 0.90 4.74 -4.27
N ASP A 228 0.97 5.95 -3.74
CA ASP A 228 -0.05 6.49 -2.88
C ASP A 228 -0.29 7.97 -3.17
N PHE A 229 -1.50 8.44 -2.90
CA PHE A 229 -1.91 9.81 -3.12
C PHE A 229 -1.74 10.64 -1.85
N HIS A 230 -1.34 11.89 -2.03
CA HIS A 230 -1.48 12.85 -0.94
C HIS A 230 -2.98 13.07 -0.65
N PRO A 231 -3.41 13.09 0.63
CA PRO A 231 -4.84 13.11 0.98
C PRO A 231 -5.60 14.35 0.48
N THR A 232 -4.92 15.49 0.31
CA THR A 232 -5.59 16.77 -0.02
C THR A 232 -4.91 17.57 -1.14
N ARG A 233 -3.75 17.13 -1.64
CA ARG A 233 -3.01 17.81 -2.71
C ARG A 233 -2.94 16.90 -3.94
N PRO A 234 -2.80 17.46 -5.14
CA PRO A 234 -2.73 16.70 -6.38
C PRO A 234 -1.31 16.11 -6.57
N TRP A 235 -0.83 15.35 -5.58
CA TRP A 235 0.50 14.74 -5.58
C TRP A 235 0.40 13.23 -5.47
N VAL A 236 1.22 12.55 -6.27
CA VAL A 236 1.31 11.09 -6.34
C VAL A 236 2.73 10.68 -6.03
N TYR A 237 2.91 9.84 -5.03
CA TYR A 237 4.19 9.30 -4.63
C TYR A 237 4.28 7.85 -5.12
N VAL A 238 5.38 7.50 -5.78
CA VAL A 238 5.57 6.20 -6.44
C VAL A 238 6.88 5.57 -5.99
N SER A 239 6.82 4.34 -5.48
CA SER A 239 8.03 3.55 -5.18
C SER A 239 8.48 2.80 -6.42
N LEU A 240 9.76 2.95 -6.77
CA LEU A 240 10.41 2.20 -7.85
C LEU A 240 11.13 1.00 -7.26
N GLU A 241 10.63 -0.20 -7.55
CA GLU A 241 11.09 -1.42 -6.88
C GLU A 241 12.57 -1.70 -7.13
N ARG A 242 12.98 -1.75 -8.40
CA ARG A 242 14.33 -2.12 -8.80
C ARG A 242 15.35 -1.02 -8.52
N GLU A 243 14.93 0.21 -8.72
CA GLU A 243 15.80 1.37 -8.58
C GLU A 243 15.97 1.81 -7.12
N SER A 244 15.14 1.28 -6.20
CA SER A 244 15.09 1.70 -4.79
C SER A 244 14.98 3.22 -4.69
N ARG A 245 13.98 3.79 -5.38
CA ARG A 245 13.74 5.23 -5.44
C ARG A 245 12.30 5.57 -5.11
N LEU A 246 12.09 6.79 -4.67
CA LEU A 246 10.79 7.43 -4.47
C LEU A 246 10.66 8.58 -5.46
N PHE A 247 9.67 8.48 -6.35
CA PHE A 247 9.31 9.55 -7.28
C PHE A 247 8.04 10.25 -6.81
N MET A 248 7.97 11.57 -7.00
CA MET A 248 6.76 12.36 -6.80
C MET A 248 6.32 12.98 -8.12
N TYR A 249 5.07 12.75 -8.49
CA TYR A 249 4.41 13.32 -9.67
C TYR A 249 3.29 14.27 -9.25
N ARG A 250 2.98 15.24 -10.11
CA ARG A 250 1.80 16.10 -9.96
C ARG A 250 0.67 15.63 -10.85
N LEU A 251 -0.55 15.74 -10.32
CA LEU A 251 -1.77 15.66 -11.11
C LEU A 251 -2.15 17.10 -11.49
N ALA A 252 -1.86 17.50 -12.72
CA ALA A 252 -2.15 18.85 -13.23
C ALA A 252 -3.29 18.78 -14.26
N GLN A 253 -4.33 19.58 -14.07
CA GLN A 253 -5.49 19.62 -14.98
C GLN A 253 -6.10 18.22 -15.26
N GLY A 254 -6.21 17.39 -14.22
CA GLY A 254 -6.72 16.03 -14.33
C GLY A 254 -5.78 15.06 -15.03
N ARG A 255 -4.50 15.39 -15.22
CA ARG A 255 -3.50 14.52 -15.87
C ARG A 255 -2.26 14.35 -15.00
N LEU A 256 -1.69 13.16 -15.03
CA LEU A 256 -0.40 12.88 -14.40
C LEU A 256 0.71 13.47 -15.28
N GLU A 257 1.58 14.31 -14.70
CA GLU A 257 2.72 14.87 -15.44
C GLU A 257 3.65 13.75 -15.94
N SER A 258 4.26 13.94 -17.11
CA SER A 258 5.14 12.93 -17.72
C SER A 258 6.50 12.80 -17.03
N LYS A 259 6.90 13.81 -16.27
CA LYS A 259 8.15 13.85 -15.50
C LYS A 259 7.84 13.92 -14.01
N ALA A 260 8.60 13.16 -13.22
CA ALA A 260 8.59 13.33 -11.77
C ALA A 260 9.09 14.73 -11.41
N ALA A 261 8.37 15.40 -10.50
CA ALA A 261 8.80 16.68 -9.96
C ALA A 261 9.99 16.51 -9.00
N TYR A 262 10.03 15.36 -8.32
CA TYR A 262 11.10 14.99 -7.39
C TYR A 262 11.42 13.51 -7.51
N ASP A 263 12.68 13.19 -7.25
CA ASP A 263 13.28 11.88 -7.39
C ASP A 263 14.36 11.72 -6.30
N VAL A 264 14.11 10.86 -5.30
CA VAL A 264 14.98 10.67 -4.15
C VAL A 264 15.27 9.20 -3.88
N ASP A 265 16.41 8.92 -3.26
CA ASP A 265 16.82 7.57 -2.87
C ASP A 265 16.00 7.06 -1.68
N THR A 266 15.70 5.74 -1.67
CA THR A 266 15.07 5.09 -0.52
C THR A 266 16.06 4.31 0.34
N LEU A 267 17.32 4.16 -0.10
CA LEU A 267 18.36 3.46 0.63
C LEU A 267 19.30 4.44 1.33
N LYS A 268 19.81 4.05 2.49
CA LYS A 268 20.80 4.78 3.24
C LYS A 268 22.15 4.83 2.51
N ASP A 269 22.57 3.71 1.96
CA ASP A 269 23.78 3.60 1.17
C ASP A 269 23.53 2.82 -0.12
N ARG A 270 23.70 3.49 -1.26
CA ARG A 270 23.54 2.87 -2.58
C ARG A 270 24.75 2.07 -3.06
N ARG A 271 25.89 2.19 -2.41
CA ARG A 271 27.12 1.50 -2.82
C ARG A 271 27.08 0.01 -2.56
N ASP A 272 26.25 -0.45 -1.60
CA ASP A 272 26.08 -1.85 -1.22
C ASP A 272 24.88 -2.50 -1.96
N PHE A 273 24.78 -2.28 -3.28
CA PHE A 273 23.68 -2.80 -4.09
C PHE A 273 23.76 -4.30 -4.41
N ASP A 274 24.77 -5.00 -3.96
CA ASP A 274 24.86 -6.47 -4.02
C ASP A 274 24.63 -7.08 -2.64
N PRO A 275 23.49 -7.25 -2.21
CA PRO A 275 22.44 -8.20 -2.53
C PRO A 275 21.23 -7.55 -3.20
N ARG A 276 20.33 -8.37 -3.74
CA ARG A 276 19.07 -7.91 -4.34
C ARG A 276 18.31 -6.99 -3.37
N GLN A 277 18.31 -5.71 -3.67
CA GLN A 277 17.69 -4.66 -2.88
C GLN A 277 16.47 -4.11 -3.62
N LEU A 278 15.33 -3.98 -2.94
CA LEU A 278 14.06 -3.61 -3.56
C LEU A 278 13.32 -2.59 -2.71
N ALA A 279 12.82 -1.52 -3.31
CA ALA A 279 11.78 -0.72 -2.66
C ALA A 279 10.44 -1.51 -2.64
N GLY A 280 9.64 -1.27 -1.63
CA GLY A 280 8.42 -2.03 -1.38
C GLY A 280 7.15 -1.19 -1.40
N ALA A 281 6.30 -1.43 -0.41
CA ALA A 281 5.09 -0.66 -0.16
C ALA A 281 5.41 0.81 0.12
N ILE A 282 4.44 1.67 -0.18
CA ILE A 282 4.50 3.11 0.08
C ILE A 282 3.17 3.56 0.66
N HIS A 283 3.22 4.42 1.67
CA HIS A 283 2.03 5.08 2.22
C HIS A 283 2.32 6.52 2.59
N VAL A 284 1.42 7.40 2.20
CA VAL A 284 1.36 8.78 2.69
C VAL A 284 0.64 8.77 4.03
N HIS A 285 1.21 9.45 5.01
CA HIS A 285 0.58 9.61 6.32
C HIS A 285 -0.79 10.31 6.20
N PRO A 286 -1.83 9.94 6.97
CA PRO A 286 -3.17 10.53 6.87
C PRO A 286 -3.21 12.06 6.99
N ASN A 287 -2.25 12.68 7.71
CA ASN A 287 -2.14 14.15 7.80
C ASN A 287 -1.48 14.83 6.61
N GLY A 288 -0.99 14.07 5.61
CA GLY A 288 -0.32 14.58 4.42
C GLY A 288 1.08 15.16 4.63
N LYS A 289 1.67 15.06 5.84
CA LYS A 289 2.97 15.68 6.14
C LYS A 289 4.17 14.76 5.94
N PHE A 290 3.93 13.45 5.79
CA PHE A 290 4.98 12.44 5.70
C PHE A 290 4.65 11.38 4.66
N VAL A 291 5.67 10.77 4.08
CA VAL A 291 5.55 9.57 3.24
C VAL A 291 6.61 8.55 3.66
N TYR A 292 6.23 7.28 3.63
CA TYR A 292 7.05 6.15 4.07
C TYR A 292 7.17 5.14 2.94
N VAL A 293 8.38 4.58 2.78
CA VAL A 293 8.67 3.53 1.78
C VAL A 293 9.42 2.39 2.46
N ALA A 294 8.99 1.15 2.26
CA ALA A 294 9.71 -0.02 2.73
C ALA A 294 10.88 -0.34 1.80
N ASN A 295 12.05 -0.61 2.38
CA ASN A 295 13.20 -1.22 1.72
C ASN A 295 13.33 -2.66 2.18
N ARG A 296 13.60 -3.58 1.26
CA ARG A 296 13.62 -5.01 1.53
C ARG A 296 14.69 -5.74 0.75
N ALA A 297 15.37 -6.63 1.45
CA ALA A 297 16.36 -7.54 0.90
C ALA A 297 16.17 -8.93 1.50
N ASP A 298 16.34 -9.98 0.68
CA ASP A 298 16.21 -11.38 1.06
C ASP A 298 17.28 -12.26 0.41
N GLY A 299 18.28 -11.66 -0.21
CA GLY A 299 19.39 -12.38 -0.84
C GLY A 299 20.07 -13.29 0.15
N THR A 300 20.45 -14.50 -0.30
CA THR A 300 21.14 -15.49 0.54
C THR A 300 22.48 -15.88 -0.07
N GLU A 301 23.39 -16.33 0.79
CA GLU A 301 24.65 -16.95 0.43
C GLU A 301 24.82 -18.29 1.15
N ASP A 302 25.77 -19.10 0.69
CA ASP A 302 26.12 -20.36 1.37
C ASP A 302 27.06 -20.09 2.55
N TYR A 303 26.67 -20.53 3.74
CA TYR A 303 27.47 -20.48 4.94
C TYR A 303 27.29 -21.75 5.75
N GLN A 304 28.37 -22.49 5.98
CA GLN A 304 28.34 -23.78 6.70
C GLN A 304 27.30 -24.78 6.18
N GLY A 305 27.12 -24.83 4.85
CA GLY A 305 26.15 -25.75 4.20
C GLY A 305 24.69 -25.33 4.29
N ARG A 306 24.39 -24.11 4.74
CA ARG A 306 23.02 -23.53 4.79
C ARG A 306 22.97 -22.20 4.02
N LYS A 307 21.77 -21.89 3.51
CA LYS A 307 21.49 -20.57 2.94
C LYS A 307 21.22 -19.57 4.07
N VAL A 308 22.08 -18.58 4.23
CA VAL A 308 21.92 -17.50 5.21
C VAL A 308 21.74 -16.18 4.51
N PHE A 309 21.05 -15.26 5.16
CA PHE A 309 20.90 -13.89 4.67
C PHE A 309 22.26 -13.22 4.46
N LYS A 310 22.50 -12.71 3.25
CA LYS A 310 23.79 -12.12 2.89
C LYS A 310 23.90 -10.62 3.16
N GLY A 311 22.87 -10.02 3.74
CA GLY A 311 22.81 -8.61 4.05
C GLY A 311 21.88 -7.83 3.12
N GLY A 312 21.87 -6.54 3.30
CA GLY A 312 20.97 -5.58 2.63
C GLY A 312 20.10 -4.83 3.63
N GLU A 313 19.46 -3.78 3.15
CA GLU A 313 18.66 -2.89 3.99
C GLU A 313 17.21 -3.38 4.08
N ASN A 314 16.75 -3.58 5.31
CA ASN A 314 15.37 -3.93 5.65
C ASN A 314 14.82 -2.84 6.59
N SER A 315 14.39 -1.74 6.00
CA SER A 315 14.03 -0.52 6.72
C SER A 315 12.74 0.10 6.20
N ILE A 316 12.24 1.08 6.95
CA ILE A 316 11.25 2.04 6.46
C ILE A 316 11.95 3.39 6.29
N ALA A 317 12.11 3.85 5.05
CA ALA A 317 12.55 5.19 4.75
C ALA A 317 11.40 6.17 4.98
N ALA A 318 11.60 7.13 5.87
CA ALA A 318 10.61 8.15 6.23
C ALA A 318 11.03 9.52 5.69
N TYR A 319 10.07 10.21 5.08
CA TYR A 319 10.28 11.53 4.50
C TYR A 319 9.23 12.51 5.02
N SER A 320 9.65 13.75 5.31
CA SER A 320 8.72 14.87 5.43
C SER A 320 8.31 15.37 4.04
N ILE A 321 7.09 15.82 3.89
CA ILE A 321 6.57 16.41 2.65
C ILE A 321 6.53 17.93 2.80
N ASP A 322 7.24 18.66 1.95
CA ASP A 322 7.11 20.09 1.85
C ASP A 322 5.68 20.47 1.41
N GLN A 323 4.97 21.21 2.24
CA GLN A 323 3.53 21.46 2.05
C GLN A 323 3.22 22.46 0.93
N GLN A 324 4.22 23.12 0.35
CA GLN A 324 4.08 24.02 -0.78
C GLN A 324 4.39 23.34 -2.10
N THR A 325 5.42 22.49 -2.12
CA THR A 325 5.98 21.92 -3.34
C THR A 325 5.68 20.43 -3.54
N GLY A 326 5.42 19.68 -2.45
CA GLY A 326 5.28 18.24 -2.43
C GLY A 326 6.62 17.49 -2.38
N GLU A 327 7.74 18.20 -2.22
CA GLU A 327 9.08 17.60 -2.16
C GLU A 327 9.22 16.66 -0.96
N PRO A 328 9.58 15.38 -1.18
CA PRO A 328 9.90 14.46 -0.10
C PRO A 328 11.34 14.70 0.38
N ARG A 329 11.52 15.03 1.66
CA ARG A 329 12.83 15.23 2.30
C ARG A 329 13.06 14.15 3.34
N LEU A 330 14.12 13.37 3.17
CA LEU A 330 14.47 12.27 4.07
C LEU A 330 14.63 12.76 5.51
N ILE A 331 14.01 12.06 6.47
CA ILE A 331 14.11 12.33 7.90
C ILE A 331 14.66 11.14 8.69
N GLN A 332 14.50 9.90 8.17
CA GLN A 332 14.97 8.70 8.87
C GLN A 332 15.02 7.49 7.95
N PHE A 333 15.94 6.57 8.24
CA PHE A 333 15.86 5.15 7.90
C PHE A 333 15.60 4.37 9.19
N ALA A 334 14.40 3.82 9.36
CA ALA A 334 14.04 3.05 10.55
C ALA A 334 14.24 1.57 10.25
N ASP A 335 15.17 0.93 10.96
CA ASP A 335 15.39 -0.52 10.88
C ASP A 335 14.13 -1.24 11.37
N THR A 336 13.70 -2.26 10.63
CA THR A 336 12.54 -3.08 11.02
C THR A 336 12.90 -4.20 11.99
N GLU A 337 14.20 -4.44 12.21
CA GLU A 337 14.76 -5.53 13.02
C GLU A 337 14.25 -6.93 12.65
N LYS A 338 13.72 -7.07 11.45
CA LYS A 338 13.31 -8.30 10.77
C LYS A 338 13.70 -8.22 9.30
N ILE A 339 13.52 -9.30 8.55
CA ILE A 339 13.94 -9.39 7.15
C ILE A 339 12.74 -9.28 6.23
N TYR A 340 12.90 -8.59 5.10
CA TYR A 340 11.96 -8.46 4.01
C TYR A 340 10.60 -7.88 4.42
N PRO A 341 10.54 -6.60 4.85
CA PRO A 341 9.25 -5.92 5.09
C PRO A 341 8.49 -5.77 3.78
N ARG A 342 7.62 -6.76 3.46
CA ARG A 342 6.92 -6.84 2.19
C ARG A 342 5.85 -5.78 2.05
N THR A 343 5.10 -5.56 3.13
CA THR A 343 4.06 -4.56 3.22
C THR A 343 4.07 -3.91 4.60
N PHE A 344 3.49 -2.75 4.70
CA PHE A 344 3.19 -2.10 5.97
C PHE A 344 1.90 -1.31 5.84
N HIS A 345 1.32 -0.93 6.95
CA HIS A 345 0.15 -0.06 6.97
C HIS A 345 0.24 0.94 8.13
N ILE A 346 -0.31 2.14 7.91
CA ILE A 346 -0.44 3.19 8.93
C ILE A 346 -1.89 3.17 9.41
N ASP A 347 -2.10 3.28 10.72
CA ASP A 347 -3.45 3.37 11.26
C ASP A 347 -4.13 4.69 10.85
N PRO A 348 -5.47 4.74 10.79
CA PRO A 348 -6.20 5.94 10.36
C PRO A 348 -5.95 7.20 11.22
N THR A 349 -5.46 7.05 12.46
CA THR A 349 -5.09 8.20 13.31
C THR A 349 -3.68 8.71 13.00
N GLY A 350 -2.88 7.91 12.29
CA GLY A 350 -1.48 8.21 12.01
C GLY A 350 -0.53 8.01 13.19
N SER A 351 -0.93 7.23 14.19
CA SER A 351 -0.14 7.03 15.41
C SER A 351 0.79 5.83 15.37
N LEU A 352 0.41 4.80 14.60
CA LEU A 352 1.14 3.54 14.48
C LEU A 352 1.40 3.18 13.02
N LEU A 353 2.56 2.56 12.79
CA LEU A 353 2.89 1.86 11.56
C LEU A 353 3.20 0.41 11.91
N VAL A 354 2.60 -0.54 11.20
CA VAL A 354 2.90 -1.97 11.36
C VAL A 354 3.46 -2.51 10.04
N ALA A 355 4.71 -3.01 10.08
CA ALA A 355 5.36 -3.66 8.97
C ALA A 355 5.25 -5.18 9.09
N GLU A 356 4.96 -5.85 7.98
CA GLU A 356 4.84 -7.31 7.86
C GLU A 356 6.04 -7.86 7.10
N HIS A 357 6.63 -8.95 7.64
CA HIS A 357 7.82 -9.62 7.13
C HIS A 357 7.45 -11.05 6.72
N ASN A 358 7.66 -11.36 5.45
CA ASN A 358 6.90 -12.46 4.82
C ASN A 358 7.41 -13.86 5.10
N ILE A 359 8.72 -14.08 5.31
CA ILE A 359 9.32 -15.40 5.52
C ILE A 359 10.42 -15.37 6.58
N PRO A 360 10.68 -16.48 7.28
CA PRO A 360 11.83 -16.61 8.14
C PRO A 360 13.10 -16.82 7.29
N LEU A 361 14.23 -16.25 7.74
CA LEU A 361 15.55 -16.49 7.13
C LEU A 361 16.59 -16.83 8.19
N ASP A 362 17.51 -17.72 7.83
CA ASP A 362 18.70 -17.95 8.63
C ASP A 362 19.67 -16.79 8.46
N VAL A 363 20.36 -16.45 9.53
CA VAL A 363 21.33 -15.33 9.60
C VAL A 363 22.63 -15.80 10.22
N ARG A 364 23.73 -15.15 9.89
CA ARG A 364 24.98 -15.36 10.65
C ARG A 364 24.80 -14.78 12.07
N ASP A 365 25.17 -15.57 13.06
CA ASP A 365 25.17 -15.19 14.46
C ASP A 365 26.55 -15.54 15.07
N GLY A 366 27.42 -14.57 15.09
CA GLY A 366 28.82 -14.78 15.42
C GLY A 366 29.47 -15.83 14.51
N LYS A 367 29.92 -16.95 15.07
CA LYS A 367 30.43 -18.12 14.32
C LYS A 367 29.37 -19.17 13.99
N GLY A 368 28.11 -18.93 14.41
CA GLY A 368 26.99 -19.84 14.23
C GLY A 368 25.98 -19.34 13.24
N ILE A 369 24.82 -20.00 13.23
CA ILE A 369 23.66 -19.66 12.43
C ILE A 369 22.48 -19.46 13.40
N GLY A 370 21.93 -18.24 13.42
CA GLY A 370 20.67 -17.90 14.05
C GLY A 370 19.53 -17.94 13.02
N ARG A 371 18.32 -17.56 13.46
CA ARG A 371 17.13 -17.44 12.59
C ARG A 371 16.32 -16.23 12.95
N VAL A 372 16.00 -15.41 11.97
CA VAL A 372 15.02 -14.32 12.08
C VAL A 372 13.67 -14.86 11.59
N GLN A 373 12.66 -14.82 12.44
CA GLN A 373 11.32 -15.29 12.11
C GLN A 373 10.56 -14.28 11.24
N ALA A 374 9.62 -14.77 10.43
CA ALA A 374 8.57 -13.95 9.85
C ALA A 374 7.80 -13.22 10.96
N GLY A 375 7.01 -12.19 10.62
CA GLY A 375 6.19 -11.55 11.64
C GLY A 375 5.95 -10.07 11.45
N LEU A 376 5.74 -9.37 12.56
CA LEU A 376 5.30 -7.98 12.55
C LEU A 376 6.27 -7.11 13.37
N SER A 377 6.54 -5.90 12.85
CA SER A 377 7.27 -4.84 13.56
C SER A 377 6.33 -3.65 13.71
N VAL A 378 6.10 -3.21 14.96
CA VAL A 378 5.19 -2.12 15.29
C VAL A 378 6.00 -0.88 15.68
N PHE A 379 5.71 0.21 15.01
CA PHE A 379 6.34 1.50 15.25
C PHE A 379 5.33 2.53 15.72
N ARG A 380 5.73 3.39 16.66
CA ARG A 380 5.06 4.66 16.90
C ARG A 380 5.55 5.70 15.91
N ILE A 381 4.62 6.51 15.41
CA ILE A 381 4.92 7.65 14.56
C ILE A 381 4.94 8.90 15.44
N GLY A 382 6.08 9.57 15.49
CA GLY A 382 6.25 10.83 16.22
C GLY A 382 5.59 12.02 15.50
N ALA A 383 5.39 13.10 16.20
CA ALA A 383 4.88 14.35 15.61
C ALA A 383 5.79 14.91 14.51
N ASP A 384 7.07 14.56 14.52
CA ASP A 384 8.09 14.87 13.50
C ASP A 384 8.13 13.83 12.35
N GLY A 385 7.25 12.83 12.36
CA GLY A 385 7.17 11.75 11.38
C GLY A 385 8.19 10.64 11.56
N LYS A 386 9.04 10.70 12.57
CA LYS A 386 9.99 9.63 12.84
C LYS A 386 9.33 8.41 13.46
N LEU A 387 9.90 7.26 13.16
CA LEU A 387 9.44 5.96 13.60
C LEU A 387 10.27 5.49 14.79
N THR A 388 9.60 5.08 15.86
CA THR A 388 10.22 4.39 17.00
C THR A 388 9.69 2.97 17.06
N LEU A 389 10.55 1.97 16.86
CA LEU A 389 10.18 0.57 17.00
C LEU A 389 9.83 0.29 18.47
N VAL A 390 8.63 -0.23 18.71
CA VAL A 390 8.14 -0.46 20.08
C VAL A 390 7.82 -1.91 20.37
N ARG A 391 7.48 -2.72 19.35
CA ARG A 391 7.19 -4.15 19.52
C ARG A 391 7.57 -4.94 18.29
N LYS A 392 7.89 -6.21 18.49
CA LYS A 392 8.03 -7.23 17.44
C LYS A 392 7.20 -8.44 17.83
N TYR A 393 6.60 -9.06 16.84
CA TYR A 393 5.89 -10.32 16.97
C TYR A 393 6.46 -11.33 15.99
N ASP A 394 6.89 -12.48 16.50
CA ASP A 394 7.24 -13.62 15.66
C ASP A 394 5.96 -14.34 15.25
N VAL A 395 5.90 -14.73 13.98
CA VAL A 395 4.79 -15.49 13.40
C VAL A 395 5.35 -16.77 12.80
N ASP A 396 4.86 -17.90 13.29
CA ASP A 396 5.14 -19.18 12.66
C ASP A 396 4.31 -19.29 11.38
N VAL A 397 4.98 -19.28 10.25
CA VAL A 397 4.35 -19.41 8.93
C VAL A 397 4.41 -20.82 8.38
N GLY A 398 5.11 -21.75 9.06
CA GLY A 398 5.31 -23.12 8.59
C GLY A 398 5.93 -23.14 7.19
N LYS A 399 5.19 -23.70 6.22
CA LYS A 399 5.54 -23.70 4.79
C LYS A 399 4.92 -22.57 3.98
N ASP A 400 4.05 -21.77 4.58
CA ASP A 400 3.35 -20.67 3.95
C ASP A 400 4.15 -19.36 4.09
N THR A 401 3.57 -18.26 3.69
CA THR A 401 4.15 -16.94 3.79
C THR A 401 3.13 -15.93 4.29
N MET A 402 3.58 -14.90 4.94
CA MET A 402 2.81 -13.67 5.05
C MET A 402 2.97 -12.88 3.76
N PHE A 403 1.94 -12.20 3.30
CA PHE A 403 1.98 -11.54 1.99
C PHE A 403 1.30 -10.17 1.99
N TRP A 404 0.31 -10.00 2.84
CA TRP A 404 -0.45 -8.76 3.01
C TRP A 404 -0.82 -8.54 4.47
N ALA A 405 -0.73 -7.29 4.89
CA ALA A 405 -1.26 -6.82 6.15
C ALA A 405 -1.89 -5.44 5.99
N GLY A 406 -2.92 -5.12 6.78
CA GLY A 406 -3.57 -3.82 6.74
C GLY A 406 -4.39 -3.50 7.98
N MET A 407 -4.54 -2.21 8.28
CA MET A 407 -5.42 -1.71 9.34
C MET A 407 -6.73 -1.20 8.77
N VAL A 408 -7.82 -1.48 9.46
CA VAL A 408 -9.16 -1.07 9.08
C VAL A 408 -9.87 -0.41 10.26
N ALA A 409 -10.45 0.76 10.00
CA ALA A 409 -11.41 1.38 10.91
C ALA A 409 -12.77 0.69 10.70
N VAL A 410 -13.07 -0.31 11.52
CA VAL A 410 -14.33 -1.07 11.46
C VAL A 410 -15.44 -0.24 12.09
N ARG A 411 -16.53 -0.01 11.33
CA ARG A 411 -17.64 0.87 11.71
C ARG A 411 -18.95 0.11 11.81
N ALA A 412 -19.89 0.65 12.59
CA ALA A 412 -21.25 0.10 12.78
C ALA A 412 -22.10 0.15 11.51
#